data_8425eab125c6da23d234cba801e3a62c
#
_entry.id   8425eab125c6da23d234cba801e3a62c
#
_cell.length_a   1.000
_cell.length_b   1.000
_cell.length_c   1.000
_cell.angle_alpha   90.00
_cell.angle_beta   90.00
_cell.angle_gamma   90.00
#
_symmetry.space_group_name_H-M   'P 1'
#
loop_
_entity.id
_entity.type
_entity.pdbx_description
1 polymer ?
#
loop_
_entity_poly.entity_id
_entity_poly.type
_entity_poly.pdbx_seq_one_letter_code
_entity_poly.pdbx_strand_id
1 'polypeptide(L)'
;MQTAIAGLTHFNSITVLSETDSTQDVAAKSALGCVVTAGRQRAGRGRLGNVWADTGEEGLASTFVVQMQSPDRLAMAAAVATATTLRSLVQHNVAARIGVKWPNDIVVARAGGEPQKIAGILIESSGDRALIGIGINVRQSTFQKEIAHRAISLLQLDQACDRLVVLTTLVRQLDHFLSASNRVIEEAYEKLDRTAGLRMKFVTPQGIVEGVVLRCDPAIGLLVQTDHGVQTLPSATTRVQP
;
A
#
# COMPACT_ATOMS: atom_id res chain seq x y z
N MET A 1 -16.72 -12.82 9.34
CA MET A 1 -16.15 -12.26 8.09
C MET A 1 -17.21 -11.58 7.23
N GLN A 2 -18.35 -12.20 6.89
CA GLN A 2 -19.43 -11.52 6.13
C GLN A 2 -19.95 -10.25 6.82
N THR A 3 -20.03 -10.22 8.14
CA THR A 3 -20.41 -9.03 8.91
C THR A 3 -19.43 -7.85 8.74
N ALA A 4 -18.18 -8.12 8.39
CA ALA A 4 -17.15 -7.09 8.21
C ALA A 4 -17.37 -6.21 6.97
N ILE A 5 -18.05 -6.76 5.95
CA ILE A 5 -18.34 -6.10 4.67
C ILE A 5 -19.81 -5.67 4.53
N ALA A 6 -20.65 -5.94 5.52
CA ALA A 6 -22.05 -5.54 5.48
C ALA A 6 -22.18 -4.02 5.38
N GLY A 7 -22.92 -3.53 4.38
CA GLY A 7 -23.18 -2.11 4.14
C GLY A 7 -22.04 -1.34 3.46
N LEU A 8 -20.98 -2.02 2.98
CA LEU A 8 -19.93 -1.39 2.19
C LEU A 8 -20.40 -1.16 0.74
N THR A 9 -19.83 -0.16 0.09
CA THR A 9 -20.18 0.24 -1.27
C THR A 9 -19.46 -0.59 -2.33
N HIS A 10 -18.16 -0.85 -2.11
CA HIS A 10 -17.28 -1.48 -3.09
C HIS A 10 -17.07 -2.97 -2.84
N PHE A 11 -17.33 -3.47 -1.62
CA PHE A 11 -17.02 -4.85 -1.26
C PHE A 11 -18.26 -5.59 -0.75
N ASN A 12 -18.53 -6.76 -1.37
CA ASN A 12 -19.72 -7.59 -1.11
C ASN A 12 -19.40 -9.05 -0.80
N SER A 13 -18.17 -9.49 -1.01
CA SER A 13 -17.74 -10.86 -0.74
C SER A 13 -16.29 -10.94 -0.26
N ILE A 14 -15.99 -11.97 0.54
CA ILE A 14 -14.63 -12.27 1.00
C ILE A 14 -14.33 -13.75 0.75
N THR A 15 -13.24 -14.01 0.02
CA THR A 15 -12.67 -15.33 -0.16
C THR A 15 -11.46 -15.48 0.75
N VAL A 16 -11.48 -16.47 1.64
CA VAL A 16 -10.41 -16.78 2.58
C VAL A 16 -9.79 -18.10 2.19
N LEU A 17 -8.49 -18.11 1.97
CA LEU A 17 -7.71 -19.29 1.63
C LEU A 17 -6.76 -19.62 2.78
N SER A 18 -6.49 -20.90 3.03
CA SER A 18 -5.42 -21.30 3.94
C SER A 18 -4.07 -20.89 3.35
N GLU A 19 -3.87 -21.19 2.06
CA GLU A 19 -2.63 -20.92 1.34
C GLU A 19 -2.91 -20.66 -0.15
N THR A 20 -2.07 -19.86 -0.79
CA THR A 20 -2.05 -19.65 -2.25
C THR A 20 -0.66 -19.22 -2.71
N ASP A 21 -0.37 -19.31 -3.99
CA ASP A 21 0.85 -18.72 -4.55
C ASP A 21 0.74 -17.18 -4.53
N SER A 22 -0.38 -16.64 -5.01
CA SER A 22 -0.64 -15.21 -4.97
C SER A 22 -2.13 -14.90 -4.85
N THR A 23 -2.51 -14.02 -3.94
CA THR A 23 -3.89 -13.52 -3.82
C THR A 23 -4.31 -12.73 -5.07
N GLN A 24 -3.37 -12.13 -5.81
CA GLN A 24 -3.64 -11.46 -7.09
C GLN A 24 -4.14 -12.44 -8.16
N ASP A 25 -3.57 -13.65 -8.26
CA ASP A 25 -3.96 -14.65 -9.26
C ASP A 25 -5.37 -15.20 -8.99
N VAL A 26 -5.74 -15.33 -7.74
CA VAL A 26 -7.10 -15.70 -7.33
C VAL A 26 -8.08 -14.56 -7.59
N ALA A 27 -7.70 -13.34 -7.23
CA ALA A 27 -8.51 -12.14 -7.42
C ALA A 27 -8.78 -11.84 -8.90
N ALA A 28 -7.83 -12.12 -9.80
CA ALA A 28 -8.01 -11.96 -11.24
C ALA A 28 -9.18 -12.79 -11.80
N LYS A 29 -9.51 -13.91 -11.12
CA LYS A 29 -10.62 -14.80 -11.47
C LYS A 29 -11.89 -14.55 -10.64
N SER A 30 -11.83 -13.63 -9.67
CA SER A 30 -12.93 -13.32 -8.76
C SER A 30 -13.84 -12.23 -9.32
N ALA A 31 -15.08 -12.16 -8.82
CA ALA A 31 -16.03 -11.12 -9.21
C ALA A 31 -15.61 -9.73 -8.68
N LEU A 32 -16.14 -8.69 -9.31
CA LEU A 32 -16.04 -7.32 -8.81
C LEU A 32 -16.60 -7.24 -7.37
N GLY A 33 -15.92 -6.51 -6.51
CA GLY A 33 -16.30 -6.37 -5.11
C GLY A 33 -15.82 -7.53 -4.21
N CYS A 34 -15.06 -8.49 -4.75
CA CYS A 34 -14.47 -9.56 -3.95
C CYS A 34 -13.19 -9.08 -3.24
N VAL A 35 -13.05 -9.47 -1.97
CA VAL A 35 -11.80 -9.39 -1.22
C VAL A 35 -11.22 -10.79 -1.10
N VAL A 36 -10.01 -11.00 -1.61
CA VAL A 36 -9.28 -12.27 -1.49
C VAL A 36 -8.20 -12.12 -0.44
N THR A 37 -8.15 -13.01 0.54
CA THR A 37 -7.07 -13.05 1.53
C THR A 37 -6.61 -14.48 1.76
N ALA A 38 -5.34 -14.65 2.14
CA ALA A 38 -4.74 -15.94 2.41
C ALA A 38 -4.06 -15.99 3.78
N GLY A 39 -4.08 -17.15 4.40
CA GLY A 39 -3.28 -17.45 5.58
C GLY A 39 -1.80 -17.33 5.26
N ARG A 40 -1.39 -17.92 4.14
CA ARG A 40 -0.01 -17.87 3.62
C ARG A 40 0.01 -17.57 2.12
N GLN A 41 0.98 -16.78 1.66
CA GLN A 41 1.23 -16.52 0.24
C GLN A 41 2.67 -16.91 -0.10
N ARG A 42 2.86 -17.91 -1.00
CA ARG A 42 4.17 -18.51 -1.30
C ARG A 42 4.97 -17.75 -2.36
N ALA A 43 4.30 -17.16 -3.33
CA ALA A 43 4.91 -16.46 -4.47
C ALA A 43 4.35 -15.03 -4.59
N GLY A 44 4.45 -14.26 -3.50
CA GLY A 44 3.99 -12.88 -3.43
C GLY A 44 4.73 -11.98 -4.41
N ARG A 45 3.98 -11.12 -5.09
CA ARG A 45 4.54 -10.15 -6.03
C ARG A 45 4.54 -8.74 -5.45
N GLY A 46 5.62 -8.02 -5.74
CA GLY A 46 5.73 -6.58 -5.60
C GLY A 46 5.82 -5.90 -6.97
N ARG A 47 5.95 -4.58 -6.98
CA ARG A 47 6.07 -3.81 -8.22
C ARG A 47 7.37 -4.15 -8.97
N LEU A 48 7.27 -4.14 -10.31
CA LEU A 48 8.42 -4.17 -11.22
C LEU A 48 9.33 -5.40 -11.02
N GLY A 49 8.70 -6.57 -10.74
CA GLY A 49 9.41 -7.84 -10.57
C GLY A 49 9.99 -8.08 -9.18
N ASN A 50 9.79 -7.17 -8.23
CA ASN A 50 10.15 -7.43 -6.84
C ASN A 50 9.28 -8.54 -6.24
N VAL A 51 9.83 -9.25 -5.27
CA VAL A 51 9.13 -10.30 -4.53
C VAL A 51 8.60 -9.73 -3.21
N TRP A 52 7.35 -10.04 -2.87
CA TRP A 52 6.84 -9.91 -1.52
C TRP A 52 7.17 -11.23 -0.79
N ALA A 53 8.01 -11.14 0.22
CA ALA A 53 8.54 -12.31 0.90
C ALA A 53 7.43 -13.19 1.50
N ASP A 54 7.58 -14.51 1.39
CA ASP A 54 6.76 -15.45 2.16
C ASP A 54 7.10 -15.31 3.65
N THR A 55 6.13 -14.89 4.43
CA THR A 55 6.25 -14.68 5.88
C THR A 55 5.45 -15.72 6.67
N GLY A 56 5.09 -16.83 6.01
CA GLY A 56 4.19 -17.81 6.61
C GLY A 56 2.84 -17.18 6.95
N GLU A 57 2.30 -17.53 8.11
CA GLU A 57 1.02 -16.99 8.60
C GLU A 57 1.16 -15.70 9.42
N GLU A 58 2.31 -15.06 9.44
CA GLU A 58 2.57 -13.90 10.29
C GLU A 58 2.16 -12.58 9.62
N GLY A 59 2.15 -12.52 8.29
CA GLY A 59 1.74 -11.36 7.50
C GLY A 59 0.26 -11.40 7.12
N LEU A 60 -0.24 -10.28 6.61
CA LEU A 60 -1.52 -10.18 5.92
C LEU A 60 -1.25 -9.95 4.44
N ALA A 61 -1.74 -10.86 3.60
CA ALA A 61 -1.79 -10.68 2.15
C ALA A 61 -3.25 -10.63 1.71
N SER A 62 -3.66 -9.55 1.08
CA SER A 62 -5.05 -9.38 0.61
C SER A 62 -5.07 -8.68 -0.74
N THR A 63 -6.02 -9.06 -1.60
CA THR A 63 -6.28 -8.40 -2.88
C THR A 63 -7.75 -8.03 -2.99
N PHE A 64 -8.01 -6.80 -3.41
CA PHE A 64 -9.33 -6.19 -3.53
C PHE A 64 -9.64 -5.98 -5.00
N VAL A 65 -10.76 -6.54 -5.47
CA VAL A 65 -11.22 -6.43 -6.86
C VAL A 65 -12.16 -5.25 -6.97
N VAL A 66 -11.72 -4.20 -7.65
CA VAL A 66 -12.50 -2.95 -7.82
C VAL A 66 -12.63 -2.56 -9.29
N GLN A 67 -13.57 -1.68 -9.59
CA GLN A 67 -13.68 -1.07 -10.91
C GLN A 67 -12.41 -0.26 -11.20
N MET A 68 -11.90 -0.37 -12.44
CA MET A 68 -10.72 0.39 -12.87
C MET A 68 -11.00 1.90 -12.80
N GLN A 69 -10.04 2.62 -12.24
CA GLN A 69 -9.98 4.07 -12.20
C GLN A 69 -8.55 4.50 -12.54
N SER A 70 -8.24 5.81 -12.44
CA SER A 70 -6.85 6.26 -12.59
C SER A 70 -5.92 5.46 -11.66
N PRO A 71 -4.83 4.87 -12.18
CA PRO A 71 -3.87 4.12 -11.35
C PRO A 71 -3.32 4.94 -10.18
N ASP A 72 -3.03 6.23 -10.39
CA ASP A 72 -2.51 7.11 -9.34
C ASP A 72 -3.55 7.37 -8.26
N ARG A 73 -4.82 7.57 -8.63
CA ARG A 73 -5.91 7.68 -7.68
C ARG A 73 -6.08 6.42 -6.82
N LEU A 74 -6.08 5.24 -7.46
CA LEU A 74 -6.17 3.98 -6.74
C LEU A 74 -4.98 3.76 -5.80
N ALA A 75 -3.77 4.11 -6.25
CA ALA A 75 -2.56 4.01 -5.44
C ALA A 75 -2.62 4.91 -4.20
N MET A 76 -3.06 6.17 -4.38
CA MET A 76 -3.20 7.11 -3.26
C MET A 76 -4.32 6.68 -2.30
N ALA A 77 -5.49 6.28 -2.80
CA ALA A 77 -6.59 5.80 -1.97
C ALA A 77 -6.18 4.57 -1.14
N ALA A 78 -5.50 3.60 -1.77
CA ALA A 78 -4.99 2.42 -1.08
C ALA A 78 -3.91 2.75 -0.05
N ALA A 79 -3.00 3.70 -0.36
CA ALA A 79 -1.95 4.13 0.55
C ALA A 79 -2.53 4.83 1.79
N VAL A 80 -3.46 5.77 1.58
CA VAL A 80 -4.15 6.47 2.67
C VAL A 80 -4.95 5.51 3.53
N ALA A 81 -5.72 4.59 2.91
CA ALA A 81 -6.50 3.58 3.62
C ALA A 81 -5.60 2.68 4.48
N THR A 82 -4.49 2.21 3.92
CA THR A 82 -3.54 1.33 4.63
C THR A 82 -2.85 2.07 5.78
N ALA A 83 -2.34 3.28 5.54
CA ALA A 83 -1.69 4.08 6.58
C ALA A 83 -2.67 4.46 7.70
N THR A 84 -3.91 4.85 7.37
CA THR A 84 -4.95 5.17 8.35
C THR A 84 -5.34 3.94 9.18
N THR A 85 -5.47 2.76 8.54
CA THR A 85 -5.67 1.50 9.22
C THR A 85 -4.58 1.25 10.25
N LEU A 86 -3.32 1.28 9.86
CA LEU A 86 -2.20 1.01 10.74
C LEU A 86 -2.11 2.03 11.89
N ARG A 87 -2.35 3.30 11.60
CA ARG A 87 -2.36 4.37 12.62
C ARG A 87 -3.46 4.18 13.66
N SER A 88 -4.61 3.65 13.28
CA SER A 88 -5.71 3.39 14.22
C SER A 88 -5.48 2.19 15.14
N LEU A 89 -4.53 1.33 14.79
CA LEU A 89 -4.21 0.10 15.53
C LEU A 89 -3.02 0.22 16.48
N VAL A 90 -2.32 1.35 16.48
CA VAL A 90 -1.11 1.57 17.28
C VAL A 90 -1.30 2.75 18.23
N GLN A 91 -0.41 2.88 19.22
CA GLN A 91 -0.41 4.03 20.12
C GLN A 91 -0.13 5.34 19.39
N HIS A 92 -0.62 6.46 19.92
CA HIS A 92 -0.58 7.76 19.26
C HIS A 92 0.85 8.21 18.88
N ASN A 93 1.84 8.01 19.74
CA ASN A 93 3.25 8.33 19.48
C ASN A 93 3.85 7.48 18.33
N VAL A 94 3.40 6.24 18.17
CA VAL A 94 3.77 5.36 17.06
C VAL A 94 3.02 5.76 15.81
N ALA A 95 1.72 6.05 15.92
CA ALA A 95 0.87 6.49 14.81
C ALA A 95 1.45 7.70 14.07
N ALA A 96 1.99 8.68 14.81
CA ALA A 96 2.62 9.87 14.23
C ALA A 96 3.82 9.55 13.31
N ARG A 97 4.47 8.41 13.50
CA ARG A 97 5.62 7.95 12.71
C ARG A 97 5.23 7.21 11.43
N ILE A 98 4.01 6.69 11.35
CA ILE A 98 3.50 5.96 10.17
C ILE A 98 3.14 6.96 9.08
N GLY A 99 3.61 6.73 7.87
CA GLY A 99 3.31 7.56 6.71
C GLY A 99 3.50 6.81 5.39
N VAL A 100 3.29 7.52 4.29
CA VAL A 100 3.40 6.99 2.94
C VAL A 100 4.73 7.43 2.33
N LYS A 101 5.50 6.45 1.85
CA LYS A 101 6.66 6.68 0.97
C LYS A 101 6.23 6.33 -0.44
N TRP A 102 6.10 7.35 -1.28
CA TRP A 102 5.74 7.15 -2.68
C TRP A 102 6.70 6.16 -3.37
N PRO A 103 6.22 5.31 -4.28
CA PRO A 103 4.85 5.29 -4.83
C PRO A 103 3.86 4.35 -4.10
N ASN A 104 4.31 3.44 -3.24
CA ASN A 104 3.49 2.30 -2.84
C ASN A 104 3.85 1.69 -1.48
N ASP A 105 4.70 2.34 -0.70
CA ASP A 105 5.17 1.83 0.57
C ASP A 105 4.55 2.59 1.75
N ILE A 106 4.08 1.85 2.74
CA ILE A 106 3.76 2.42 4.04
C ILE A 106 4.95 2.17 4.94
N VAL A 107 5.44 3.24 5.55
CA VAL A 107 6.67 3.24 6.32
C VAL A 107 6.50 3.79 7.72
N VAL A 108 7.39 3.39 8.60
CA VAL A 108 7.53 3.91 9.96
C VAL A 108 8.84 4.71 10.04
N ALA A 109 8.74 6.00 10.30
CA ALA A 109 9.89 6.87 10.47
C ALA A 109 10.73 6.47 11.70
N ARG A 110 12.05 6.58 11.58
CA ARG A 110 13.02 6.32 12.66
C ARG A 110 13.82 7.58 12.97
N ALA A 111 14.15 7.77 14.22
CA ALA A 111 15.08 8.82 14.61
C ALA A 111 16.49 8.47 14.09
N GLY A 112 17.06 9.35 13.27
CA GLY A 112 18.44 9.23 12.78
C GLY A 112 18.69 8.07 11.80
N GLY A 113 17.64 7.51 11.16
CA GLY A 113 17.80 6.40 10.21
C GLY A 113 16.76 6.37 9.12
N GLU A 114 16.97 5.50 8.14
CA GLU A 114 16.03 5.26 7.06
C GLU A 114 14.68 4.69 7.58
N PRO A 115 13.55 5.12 7.00
CA PRO A 115 12.25 4.60 7.40
C PRO A 115 12.12 3.10 7.05
N GLN A 116 11.43 2.36 7.93
CA GLN A 116 11.21 0.93 7.73
C GLN A 116 9.83 0.66 7.14
N LYS A 117 9.77 -0.24 6.16
CA LYS A 117 8.53 -0.62 5.47
C LYS A 117 7.70 -1.57 6.34
N ILE A 118 6.45 -1.18 6.60
CA ILE A 118 5.46 -2.00 7.31
C ILE A 118 4.42 -2.60 6.37
N ALA A 119 4.14 -1.94 5.24
CA ALA A 119 3.22 -2.46 4.23
C ALA A 119 3.64 -2.05 2.81
N GLY A 120 3.16 -2.80 1.82
CA GLY A 120 3.36 -2.50 0.40
C GLY A 120 2.08 -2.70 -0.39
N ILE A 121 1.91 -1.90 -1.45
CA ILE A 121 0.73 -1.90 -2.30
C ILE A 121 1.16 -2.26 -3.73
N LEU A 122 0.39 -3.11 -4.38
CA LEU A 122 0.55 -3.49 -5.78
C LEU A 122 -0.79 -3.37 -6.49
N ILE A 123 -0.84 -2.55 -7.54
CA ILE A 123 -2.05 -2.45 -8.38
C ILE A 123 -1.73 -3.10 -9.71
N GLU A 124 -2.55 -4.08 -10.09
CA GLU A 124 -2.52 -4.74 -11.39
C GLU A 124 -3.87 -4.55 -12.10
N SER A 125 -3.85 -4.50 -13.44
CA SER A 125 -5.07 -4.44 -14.24
C SER A 125 -5.53 -5.83 -14.65
N SER A 126 -6.84 -6.06 -14.68
CA SER A 126 -7.47 -7.28 -15.16
C SER A 126 -8.73 -6.91 -15.96
N GLY A 127 -8.56 -6.64 -17.25
CA GLY A 127 -9.60 -6.09 -18.10
C GLY A 127 -10.03 -4.69 -17.64
N ASP A 128 -11.32 -4.54 -17.35
CA ASP A 128 -11.94 -3.31 -16.82
C ASP A 128 -11.86 -3.18 -15.29
N ARG A 129 -11.14 -4.10 -14.63
CA ARG A 129 -10.98 -4.17 -13.18
C ARG A 129 -9.56 -3.86 -12.76
N ALA A 130 -9.41 -3.30 -11.57
CA ALA A 130 -8.15 -3.17 -10.86
C ALA A 130 -8.10 -4.16 -9.70
N LEU A 131 -6.94 -4.76 -9.52
CA LEU A 131 -6.60 -5.66 -8.42
C LEU A 131 -5.67 -4.90 -7.48
N ILE A 132 -6.17 -4.48 -6.33
CA ILE A 132 -5.38 -3.75 -5.33
C ILE A 132 -4.83 -4.77 -4.34
N GLY A 133 -3.59 -5.21 -4.53
CA GLY A 133 -2.87 -6.06 -3.59
C GLY A 133 -2.27 -5.25 -2.46
N ILE A 134 -2.51 -5.65 -1.23
CA ILE A 134 -1.96 -5.02 -0.03
C ILE A 134 -1.34 -6.09 0.85
N GLY A 135 -0.02 -5.99 1.06
CA GLY A 135 0.73 -6.81 1.99
C GLY A 135 1.08 -6.00 3.23
N ILE A 136 0.80 -6.52 4.43
CA ILE A 136 1.11 -5.87 5.71
C ILE A 136 1.91 -6.81 6.59
N ASN A 137 2.99 -6.32 7.16
CA ASN A 137 3.74 -7.02 8.18
C ASN A 137 3.02 -6.89 9.53
N VAL A 138 2.48 -7.99 10.05
CA VAL A 138 1.63 -7.97 11.26
C VAL A 138 2.33 -8.58 12.46
N ARG A 139 2.70 -9.87 12.39
CA ARG A 139 3.19 -10.66 13.53
C ARG A 139 4.63 -11.12 13.38
N GLN A 140 5.33 -10.72 12.33
CA GLN A 140 6.74 -11.07 12.13
C GLN A 140 7.59 -10.56 13.29
N SER A 141 8.21 -11.47 14.02
CA SER A 141 9.17 -11.14 15.08
C SER A 141 10.57 -10.84 14.49
N THR A 142 10.88 -11.46 13.35
CA THR A 142 12.14 -11.31 12.62
C THR A 142 11.90 -11.23 11.12
N PHE A 143 12.86 -10.69 10.39
CA PHE A 143 12.89 -10.66 8.92
C PHE A 143 14.19 -11.28 8.41
N GLN A 144 14.19 -11.72 7.15
CA GLN A 144 15.41 -12.17 6.46
C GLN A 144 16.48 -11.07 6.53
N LYS A 145 17.74 -11.47 6.68
CA LYS A 145 18.88 -10.55 6.92
C LYS A 145 18.95 -9.40 5.90
N GLU A 146 18.61 -9.70 4.65
CA GLU A 146 18.67 -8.76 3.52
C GLU A 146 17.65 -7.62 3.64
N ILE A 147 16.54 -7.84 4.35
CA ILE A 147 15.46 -6.86 4.52
C ILE A 147 15.26 -6.39 5.96
N ALA A 148 15.88 -7.04 6.94
CA ALA A 148 15.67 -6.76 8.37
C ALA A 148 15.94 -5.30 8.75
N HIS A 149 16.89 -4.64 8.08
CA HIS A 149 17.20 -3.23 8.34
C HIS A 149 16.14 -2.26 7.83
N ARG A 150 15.34 -2.66 6.83
CA ARG A 150 14.35 -1.83 6.13
C ARG A 150 12.90 -2.31 6.26
N ALA A 151 12.62 -3.38 7.00
CA ALA A 151 11.29 -3.91 7.27
C ALA A 151 10.96 -3.81 8.77
N ILE A 152 9.67 -3.65 9.08
CA ILE A 152 9.14 -3.66 10.44
C ILE A 152 7.74 -4.24 10.43
N SER A 153 7.29 -4.80 11.55
CA SER A 153 5.93 -5.32 11.73
C SER A 153 5.18 -4.58 12.84
N LEU A 154 3.86 -4.77 12.92
CA LEU A 154 3.06 -4.28 14.04
C LEU A 154 3.55 -4.88 15.37
N LEU A 155 3.90 -6.17 15.39
CA LEU A 155 4.44 -6.84 16.59
C LEU A 155 5.72 -6.14 17.11
N GLN A 156 6.62 -5.76 16.22
CA GLN A 156 7.86 -5.05 16.57
C GLN A 156 7.64 -3.58 17.00
N LEU A 157 6.43 -3.07 16.81
CA LEU A 157 5.96 -1.79 17.32
C LEU A 157 5.20 -1.94 18.66
N ASP A 158 5.38 -3.09 19.35
CA ASP A 158 4.69 -3.47 20.58
C ASP A 158 3.16 -3.57 20.41
N GLN A 159 2.70 -3.92 19.20
CA GLN A 159 1.28 -4.08 18.88
C GLN A 159 0.98 -5.51 18.40
N ALA A 160 0.59 -6.37 19.32
CA ALA A 160 0.09 -7.70 19.00
C ALA A 160 -1.35 -7.60 18.45
N CYS A 161 -1.46 -7.49 17.12
CA CYS A 161 -2.75 -7.43 16.44
C CYS A 161 -3.15 -8.78 15.83
N ASP A 162 -4.43 -9.09 15.85
CA ASP A 162 -5.00 -10.16 15.04
C ASP A 162 -5.09 -9.69 13.58
N ARG A 163 -4.66 -10.55 12.65
CA ARG A 163 -4.73 -10.28 11.19
C ARG A 163 -6.15 -9.97 10.71
N LEU A 164 -7.17 -10.59 11.34
CA LEU A 164 -8.57 -10.33 11.01
C LEU A 164 -9.00 -8.91 11.43
N VAL A 165 -8.51 -8.42 12.55
CA VAL A 165 -8.76 -7.04 12.98
C VAL A 165 -8.11 -6.07 11.99
N VAL A 166 -6.87 -6.33 11.57
CA VAL A 166 -6.19 -5.52 10.54
C VAL A 166 -6.98 -5.55 9.23
N LEU A 167 -7.38 -6.75 8.75
CA LEU A 167 -8.14 -6.90 7.52
C LEU A 167 -9.49 -6.17 7.56
N THR A 168 -10.27 -6.37 8.61
CA THR A 168 -11.61 -5.76 8.72
C THR A 168 -11.55 -4.24 8.81
N THR A 169 -10.54 -3.70 9.49
CA THR A 169 -10.29 -2.26 9.51
C THR A 169 -9.87 -1.75 8.14
N LEU A 170 -8.95 -2.46 7.47
CA LEU A 170 -8.46 -2.11 6.13
C LEU A 170 -9.58 -2.09 5.08
N VAL A 171 -10.44 -3.11 5.07
CA VAL A 171 -11.58 -3.19 4.13
C VAL A 171 -12.47 -1.95 4.25
N ARG A 172 -12.81 -1.54 5.47
CA ARG A 172 -13.65 -0.35 5.73
C ARG A 172 -12.96 0.95 5.32
N GLN A 173 -11.66 1.10 5.64
CA GLN A 173 -10.90 2.28 5.25
C GLN A 173 -10.75 2.37 3.73
N LEU A 174 -10.50 1.25 3.07
CA LEU A 174 -10.37 1.23 1.61
C LEU A 174 -11.71 1.56 0.93
N ASP A 175 -12.84 1.00 1.40
CA ASP A 175 -14.18 1.33 0.91
C ASP A 175 -14.49 2.83 1.03
N HIS A 176 -14.14 3.41 2.17
CA HIS A 176 -14.30 4.84 2.43
C HIS A 176 -13.49 5.69 1.43
N PHE A 177 -12.18 5.42 1.26
CA PHE A 177 -11.34 6.24 0.38
C PHE A 177 -11.59 5.97 -1.11
N LEU A 178 -12.06 4.80 -1.50
CA LEU A 178 -12.53 4.55 -2.87
C LEU A 178 -13.78 5.37 -3.22
N SER A 179 -14.64 5.63 -2.24
CA SER A 179 -15.83 6.47 -2.38
C SER A 179 -15.55 7.98 -2.26
N ALA A 180 -14.39 8.35 -1.71
CA ALA A 180 -14.04 9.74 -1.46
C ALA A 180 -13.70 10.51 -2.75
N SER A 181 -13.86 11.83 -2.72
CA SER A 181 -13.39 12.70 -3.81
C SER A 181 -11.86 12.76 -3.87
N ASN A 182 -11.30 13.13 -5.03
CA ASN A 182 -9.86 13.32 -5.18
C ASN A 182 -9.28 14.29 -4.15
N ARG A 183 -10.00 15.37 -3.86
CA ARG A 183 -9.60 16.37 -2.85
C ARG A 183 -9.44 15.75 -1.46
N VAL A 184 -10.38 14.91 -1.03
CA VAL A 184 -10.32 14.24 0.28
C VAL A 184 -9.12 13.28 0.34
N ILE A 185 -8.86 12.54 -0.75
CA ILE A 185 -7.70 11.65 -0.86
C ILE A 185 -6.40 12.45 -0.79
N GLU A 186 -6.30 13.54 -1.54
CA GLU A 186 -5.13 14.42 -1.59
C GLU A 186 -4.82 15.02 -0.21
N GLU A 187 -5.80 15.65 0.45
CA GLU A 187 -5.66 16.24 1.78
C GLU A 187 -5.25 15.19 2.85
N ALA A 188 -5.75 13.95 2.72
CA ALA A 188 -5.38 12.88 3.62
C ALA A 188 -3.97 12.35 3.32
N TYR A 189 -3.59 12.26 2.05
CA TYR A 189 -2.26 11.84 1.62
C TYR A 189 -1.18 12.82 2.06
N GLU A 190 -1.40 14.12 1.87
CA GLU A 190 -0.45 15.18 2.27
C GLU A 190 -0.05 15.07 3.76
N LYS A 191 -1.00 14.76 4.64
CA LYS A 191 -0.75 14.57 6.08
C LYS A 191 0.10 13.33 6.39
N LEU A 192 0.15 12.38 5.46
CA LEU A 192 0.84 11.09 5.59
C LEU A 192 2.14 11.05 4.78
N ASP A 193 2.33 11.96 3.83
CA ASP A 193 3.46 11.95 2.91
C ASP A 193 4.80 12.07 3.66
N ARG A 194 5.75 11.24 3.25
CA ARG A 194 7.13 11.21 3.75
C ARG A 194 8.14 11.50 2.64
N THR A 195 7.68 11.96 1.47
CA THR A 195 8.51 12.23 0.30
C THR A 195 8.50 13.68 -0.13
N ALA A 196 7.43 14.43 0.19
CA ALA A 196 7.35 15.86 -0.12
C ALA A 196 8.52 16.65 0.50
N GLY A 197 9.12 17.53 -0.27
CA GLY A 197 10.29 18.33 0.10
C GLY A 197 11.63 17.61 -0.05
N LEU A 198 11.67 16.30 -0.33
CA LEU A 198 12.92 15.56 -0.52
C LEU A 198 13.43 15.70 -1.96
N ARG A 199 14.75 15.89 -2.11
CA ARG A 199 15.42 15.73 -3.42
C ARG A 199 15.65 14.25 -3.66
N MET A 200 15.13 13.74 -4.78
CA MET A 200 15.13 12.31 -5.09
C MET A 200 15.48 12.08 -6.56
N LYS A 201 15.94 10.86 -6.86
CA LYS A 201 16.15 10.37 -8.22
C LYS A 201 15.11 9.33 -8.58
N PHE A 202 14.61 9.42 -9.79
CA PHE A 202 13.58 8.56 -10.32
C PHE A 202 14.03 7.94 -11.65
N VAL A 203 13.79 6.65 -11.81
CA VAL A 203 13.95 5.96 -13.10
C VAL A 203 12.59 5.92 -13.77
N THR A 204 12.50 6.50 -14.95
CA THR A 204 11.30 6.52 -15.80
C THR A 204 11.58 5.81 -17.13
N PRO A 205 10.57 5.50 -17.95
CA PRO A 205 10.79 4.97 -19.30
C PRO A 205 11.61 5.91 -20.21
N GLN A 206 11.62 7.21 -19.93
CA GLN A 206 12.32 8.23 -20.69
C GLN A 206 13.74 8.51 -20.15
N GLY A 207 14.12 7.92 -19.04
CA GLY A 207 15.42 8.11 -18.40
C GLY A 207 15.35 8.47 -16.93
N ILE A 208 16.45 9.00 -16.40
CA ILE A 208 16.55 9.41 -14.99
C ILE A 208 16.05 10.85 -14.85
N VAL A 209 15.16 11.07 -13.90
CA VAL A 209 14.69 12.39 -13.47
C VAL A 209 15.19 12.63 -12.04
N GLU A 210 15.83 13.78 -11.81
CA GLU A 210 16.23 14.22 -10.46
C GLU A 210 15.55 15.55 -10.13
N GLY A 211 15.05 15.66 -8.89
CA GLY A 211 14.40 16.89 -8.46
C GLY A 211 13.83 16.80 -7.05
N VAL A 212 13.21 17.91 -6.63
CA VAL A 212 12.53 18.01 -5.35
C VAL A 212 11.07 17.62 -5.52
N VAL A 213 10.61 16.67 -4.73
CA VAL A 213 9.21 16.25 -4.71
C VAL A 213 8.36 17.40 -4.18
N LEU A 214 7.38 17.85 -4.98
CA LEU A 214 6.44 18.90 -4.57
C LEU A 214 5.24 18.28 -3.84
N ARG A 215 4.51 17.39 -4.52
CA ARG A 215 3.34 16.70 -3.99
C ARG A 215 2.96 15.51 -4.87
N CYS A 216 2.10 14.66 -4.35
CA CYS A 216 1.43 13.63 -5.14
C CYS A 216 0.01 14.10 -5.50
N ASP A 217 -0.39 13.91 -6.76
CA ASP A 217 -1.71 14.28 -7.26
C ASP A 217 -2.46 13.03 -7.72
N PRO A 218 -3.69 12.80 -7.24
CA PRO A 218 -4.44 11.56 -7.54
C PRO A 218 -4.88 11.44 -9.01
N ALA A 219 -4.81 12.51 -9.77
CA ALA A 219 -5.17 12.49 -11.18
C ALA A 219 -3.99 12.22 -12.11
N ILE A 220 -2.78 12.69 -11.73
CA ILE A 220 -1.63 12.74 -12.66
C ILE A 220 -0.33 12.15 -12.13
N GLY A 221 -0.23 11.83 -10.83
CA GLY A 221 0.96 11.22 -10.23
C GLY A 221 1.82 12.17 -9.40
N LEU A 222 3.10 11.87 -9.27
CA LEU A 222 4.05 12.65 -8.48
C LEU A 222 4.53 13.89 -9.24
N LEU A 223 4.42 15.08 -8.64
CA LEU A 223 4.98 16.31 -9.18
C LEU A 223 6.39 16.54 -8.60
N VAL A 224 7.36 16.75 -9.49
CA VAL A 224 8.75 16.92 -9.11
C VAL A 224 9.28 18.21 -9.75
N GLN A 225 9.84 19.12 -8.95
CA GLN A 225 10.56 20.29 -9.42
C GLN A 225 11.96 19.86 -9.82
N THR A 226 12.24 19.92 -11.11
CA THR A 226 13.58 19.72 -11.69
C THR A 226 14.23 21.03 -12.09
N ASP A 227 15.47 21.00 -12.51
CA ASP A 227 16.19 22.18 -13.05
C ASP A 227 15.57 22.70 -14.37
N HIS A 228 14.73 21.89 -15.02
CA HIS A 228 14.04 22.21 -16.29
C HIS A 228 12.55 22.51 -16.11
N GLY A 229 12.07 22.66 -14.89
CA GLY A 229 10.67 22.91 -14.56
C GLY A 229 10.00 21.74 -13.85
N VAL A 230 8.68 21.86 -13.64
CA VAL A 230 7.89 20.81 -12.99
C VAL A 230 7.63 19.66 -13.97
N GLN A 231 7.95 18.45 -13.53
CA GLN A 231 7.64 17.21 -14.25
C GLN A 231 6.64 16.37 -13.46
N THR A 232 5.78 15.65 -14.18
CA THR A 232 4.82 14.71 -13.63
C THR A 232 5.30 13.28 -13.86
N LEU A 233 5.36 12.50 -12.79
CA LEU A 233 5.85 11.12 -12.81
C LEU A 233 4.72 10.15 -12.41
N PRO A 234 4.16 9.39 -13.37
CA PRO A 234 3.11 8.41 -13.07
C PRO A 234 3.62 7.28 -12.17
N SER A 235 2.84 6.91 -11.16
CA SER A 235 3.23 5.86 -10.22
C SER A 235 3.42 4.50 -10.89
N ALA A 236 2.65 4.20 -11.93
CA ALA A 236 2.68 2.91 -12.61
C ALA A 236 4.03 2.57 -13.27
N THR A 237 4.75 3.58 -13.79
CA THR A 237 5.95 3.39 -14.61
C THR A 237 7.23 3.93 -13.98
N THR A 238 7.14 4.60 -12.84
CA THR A 238 8.28 5.28 -12.20
C THR A 238 8.79 4.47 -11.00
N ARG A 239 10.11 4.41 -10.86
CA ARG A 239 10.81 3.84 -9.69
C ARG A 239 11.58 4.94 -8.97
N VAL A 240 11.63 4.87 -7.64
CA VAL A 240 12.62 5.63 -6.87
C VAL A 240 13.97 4.92 -7.03
N GLN A 241 14.99 5.67 -7.39
CA GLN A 241 16.37 5.17 -7.37
C GLN A 241 16.86 5.18 -5.93
N PRO A 242 17.43 4.07 -5.44
CA PRO A 242 18.02 4.00 -4.10
C PRO A 242 19.11 5.04 -3.87
#